data_908fb12055274d1749a57e436b084058
#
_entry.id   908fb12055274d1749a57e436b084058
#
_cell.length_a   1.000
_cell.length_b   1.000
_cell.length_c   1.000
_cell.angle_alpha   90.00
_cell.angle_beta   90.00
_cell.angle_gamma   90.00
#
_symmetry.space_group_name_H-M   'P 1'
#
loop_
_entity.id
_entity.type
_entity.pdbx_description
1 polymer ?
#
loop_
_entity_poly.entity_id
_entity_poly.type
_entity_poly.pdbx_seq_one_letter_code
_entity_poly.pdbx_strand_id
1 'polypeptide(L)'
;VLDEKKRKENVDFMAEMIGQCALFQPKCLVLHPSSEPIADSIRAQRITNASRSIAYLKKYADQIGAQLCIENLPRTCLGNTPEELLEIIKDIPGVKVCFDTNHYTKGTTGHFVETVGERIGTIHASDFDFVNECHWLPTQGDIQWGKLMHALEGIGYEGVFMYEATKDHENDNTRPTPERVVETFNKIINDYKNQK
;
A
#
# COMPACT_ATOMS: atom_id res chain seq x y z
N VAL A 1 -3.61 -0.46 18.56
CA VAL A 1 -3.39 -0.38 20.02
C VAL A 1 -4.27 -1.40 20.73
N LEU A 2 -3.79 -1.94 21.90
CA LEU A 2 -4.54 -2.89 22.73
C LEU A 2 -5.47 -2.21 23.72
N ASP A 3 -5.08 -1.06 24.23
CA ASP A 3 -5.90 -0.23 25.12
C ASP A 3 -7.10 0.33 24.33
N GLU A 4 -8.30 -0.05 24.75
CA GLU A 4 -9.53 0.32 24.04
C GLU A 4 -9.87 1.81 24.12
N LYS A 5 -9.55 2.46 25.24
CA LYS A 5 -9.74 3.90 25.40
C LYS A 5 -8.84 4.65 24.43
N LYS A 6 -7.55 4.30 24.43
CA LYS A 6 -6.56 4.90 23.52
C LYS A 6 -6.86 4.59 22.06
N ARG A 7 -7.36 3.37 21.76
CA ARG A 7 -7.80 3.02 20.41
C ARG A 7 -8.91 3.95 19.94
N LYS A 8 -9.93 4.16 20.79
CA LYS A 8 -11.07 5.03 20.49
C LYS A 8 -10.60 6.48 20.26
N GLU A 9 -9.80 7.03 21.18
CA GLU A 9 -9.27 8.39 21.04
C GLU A 9 -8.50 8.58 19.71
N ASN A 10 -7.63 7.62 19.34
CA ASN A 10 -6.90 7.67 18.08
C ASN A 10 -7.84 7.61 16.86
N VAL A 11 -8.85 6.74 16.90
CA VAL A 11 -9.77 6.55 15.79
C VAL A 11 -10.69 7.76 15.62
N ASP A 12 -11.14 8.37 16.72
CA ASP A 12 -11.92 9.60 16.69
C ASP A 12 -11.11 10.76 16.10
N PHE A 13 -9.85 10.90 16.49
CA PHE A 13 -8.92 11.87 15.89
C PHE A 13 -8.72 11.63 14.37
N MET A 14 -8.49 10.37 13.96
CA MET A 14 -8.34 10.03 12.54
C MET A 14 -9.63 10.32 11.75
N ALA A 15 -10.80 10.07 12.34
CA ALA A 15 -12.08 10.37 11.72
C ALA A 15 -12.26 11.88 11.48
N GLU A 16 -11.84 12.71 12.43
CA GLU A 16 -11.82 14.17 12.26
C GLU A 16 -10.89 14.58 11.12
N MET A 17 -9.68 14.02 11.08
CA MET A 17 -8.72 14.29 9.99
C MET A 17 -9.26 13.88 8.62
N ILE A 18 -9.92 12.71 8.52
CA ILE A 18 -10.59 12.28 7.29
C ILE A 18 -11.65 13.31 6.87
N GLY A 19 -12.45 13.80 7.82
CA GLY A 19 -13.43 14.86 7.52
C GLY A 19 -12.81 16.13 6.95
N GLN A 20 -11.65 16.55 7.47
CA GLN A 20 -10.91 17.71 6.95
C GLN A 20 -10.37 17.48 5.53
N CYS A 21 -10.04 16.22 5.17
CA CYS A 21 -9.62 15.89 3.82
C CYS A 21 -10.68 16.17 2.75
N ALA A 22 -11.95 16.34 3.12
CA ALA A 22 -13.02 16.71 2.17
C ALA A 22 -12.70 17.98 1.36
N LEU A 23 -11.92 18.91 1.94
CA LEU A 23 -11.47 20.13 1.26
C LEU A 23 -10.65 19.84 -0.01
N PHE A 24 -9.97 18.70 -0.06
CA PHE A 24 -9.12 18.30 -1.18
C PHE A 24 -9.83 17.38 -2.17
N GLN A 25 -11.04 16.94 -1.87
CA GLN A 25 -11.83 16.00 -2.68
C GLN A 25 -11.00 14.74 -3.08
N PRO A 26 -10.35 14.05 -2.12
CA PRO A 26 -9.48 12.93 -2.44
C PRO A 26 -10.30 11.78 -3.04
N LYS A 27 -9.77 11.14 -4.09
CA LYS A 27 -10.36 9.91 -4.62
C LYS A 27 -10.02 8.71 -3.74
N CYS A 28 -8.85 8.72 -3.12
CA CYS A 28 -8.33 7.64 -2.27
C CYS A 28 -7.71 8.21 -1.00
N LEU A 29 -7.90 7.50 0.10
CA LEU A 29 -7.22 7.71 1.38
C LEU A 29 -6.48 6.43 1.74
N VAL A 30 -5.19 6.54 2.03
CA VAL A 30 -4.36 5.40 2.43
C VAL A 30 -4.13 5.43 3.93
N LEU A 31 -4.33 4.28 4.58
CA LEU A 31 -4.08 4.10 6.01
C LEU A 31 -3.16 2.90 6.27
N HIS A 32 -2.24 3.07 7.18
CA HIS A 32 -1.44 2.00 7.76
C HIS A 32 -2.25 1.26 8.84
N PRO A 33 -2.34 -0.09 8.80
CA PRO A 33 -3.09 -0.86 9.79
C PRO A 33 -2.40 -0.92 11.16
N SER A 34 -1.10 -0.62 11.22
CA SER A 34 -0.32 -0.63 12.46
C SER A 34 0.97 0.18 12.36
N SER A 35 1.78 0.09 13.43
CA SER A 35 3.18 0.49 13.49
C SER A 35 4.00 -0.61 14.17
N GLU A 36 5.28 -0.70 13.88
CA GLU A 36 6.20 -1.64 14.53
C GLU A 36 6.59 -1.17 15.98
N PRO A 37 7.03 -2.10 16.79
CA PRO A 37 7.01 -3.56 16.66
C PRO A 37 5.68 -4.18 17.09
N ILE A 38 5.33 -5.36 16.51
CA ILE A 38 4.15 -6.14 16.93
C ILE A 38 4.61 -7.57 17.24
N ALA A 39 4.47 -7.98 18.52
CA ALA A 39 4.78 -9.33 18.94
C ALA A 39 3.69 -10.32 18.47
N ASP A 40 4.10 -11.54 18.09
CA ASP A 40 3.18 -12.58 17.62
C ASP A 40 2.11 -12.95 18.66
N SER A 41 2.45 -12.93 19.94
CA SER A 41 1.53 -13.24 21.05
C SER A 41 0.31 -12.32 21.14
N ILE A 42 0.38 -11.11 20.57
CA ILE A 42 -0.72 -10.14 20.57
C ILE A 42 -1.25 -9.87 19.15
N ARG A 43 -0.70 -10.53 18.13
CA ARG A 43 -0.99 -10.23 16.72
C ARG A 43 -2.46 -10.40 16.38
N ALA A 44 -3.07 -11.53 16.76
CA ALA A 44 -4.48 -11.78 16.50
C ALA A 44 -5.42 -10.72 17.11
N GLN A 45 -5.14 -10.28 18.34
CA GLN A 45 -5.91 -9.21 18.97
C GLN A 45 -5.70 -7.86 18.26
N ARG A 46 -4.47 -7.61 17.77
CA ARG A 46 -4.17 -6.40 17.01
C ARG A 46 -4.88 -6.38 15.66
N ILE A 47 -4.95 -7.52 14.97
CA ILE A 47 -5.72 -7.69 13.73
C ILE A 47 -7.20 -7.35 13.98
N THR A 48 -7.80 -7.95 15.01
CA THR A 48 -9.20 -7.67 15.39
C THR A 48 -9.43 -6.18 15.66
N ASN A 49 -8.53 -5.54 16.42
CA ASN A 49 -8.63 -4.12 16.74
C ASN A 49 -8.44 -3.22 15.49
N ALA A 50 -7.53 -3.59 14.59
CA ALA A 50 -7.34 -2.89 13.33
C ALA A 50 -8.60 -2.96 12.46
N SER A 51 -9.16 -4.15 12.28
CA SER A 51 -10.40 -4.36 11.52
C SER A 51 -11.55 -3.50 12.07
N ARG A 52 -11.78 -3.49 13.40
CA ARG A 52 -12.80 -2.65 14.04
C ARG A 52 -12.56 -1.15 13.81
N SER A 53 -11.30 -0.72 13.86
CA SER A 53 -10.93 0.68 13.63
C SER A 53 -11.15 1.07 12.17
N ILE A 54 -10.75 0.25 11.24
CA ILE A 54 -10.91 0.46 9.80
C ILE A 54 -12.41 0.52 9.44
N ALA A 55 -13.23 -0.39 9.99
CA ALA A 55 -14.67 -0.38 9.78
C ALA A 55 -15.35 0.90 10.28
N TYR A 56 -14.83 1.48 11.35
CA TYR A 56 -15.30 2.77 11.85
C TYR A 56 -14.88 3.92 10.91
N LEU A 57 -13.60 3.97 10.52
CA LEU A 57 -13.04 5.03 9.67
C LEU A 57 -13.62 4.99 8.25
N LYS A 58 -13.97 3.80 7.75
CA LYS A 58 -14.63 3.63 6.45
C LYS A 58 -15.89 4.50 6.30
N LYS A 59 -16.66 4.64 7.37
CA LYS A 59 -17.88 5.47 7.37
C LYS A 59 -17.59 6.94 7.08
N TYR A 60 -16.47 7.45 7.60
CA TYR A 60 -16.06 8.83 7.37
C TYR A 60 -15.46 9.04 5.97
N ALA A 61 -14.70 8.06 5.48
CA ALA A 61 -14.22 8.07 4.11
C ALA A 61 -15.40 8.08 3.10
N ASP A 62 -16.44 7.29 3.36
CA ASP A 62 -17.65 7.27 2.53
C ASP A 62 -18.38 8.61 2.53
N GLN A 63 -18.47 9.30 3.66
CA GLN A 63 -19.12 10.61 3.78
C GLN A 63 -18.47 11.67 2.89
N ILE A 64 -17.17 11.58 2.65
CA ILE A 64 -16.43 12.50 1.78
C ILE A 64 -16.25 11.94 0.35
N GLY A 65 -16.81 10.77 0.05
CA GLY A 65 -16.72 10.14 -1.27
C GLY A 65 -15.36 9.56 -1.61
N ALA A 66 -14.50 9.31 -0.61
CA ALA A 66 -13.16 8.78 -0.81
C ALA A 66 -13.10 7.25 -0.65
N GLN A 67 -12.36 6.59 -1.53
CA GLN A 67 -12.00 5.17 -1.38
C GLN A 67 -11.00 5.00 -0.24
N LEU A 68 -11.36 4.23 0.79
CA LEU A 68 -10.40 3.87 1.84
C LEU A 68 -9.56 2.66 1.39
N CYS A 69 -8.24 2.81 1.40
CA CYS A 69 -7.27 1.78 1.08
C CYS A 69 -6.37 1.52 2.29
N ILE A 70 -6.12 0.24 2.58
CA ILE A 70 -5.22 -0.19 3.65
C ILE A 70 -3.94 -0.69 3.03
N GLU A 71 -2.82 -0.14 3.49
CA GLU A 71 -1.50 -0.41 2.92
C GLU A 71 -0.88 -1.65 3.54
N ASN A 72 -0.22 -2.48 2.71
CA ASN A 72 0.68 -3.51 3.21
C ASN A 72 1.91 -2.88 3.81
N LEU A 73 2.36 -3.42 4.93
CA LEU A 73 3.51 -2.88 5.66
C LEU A 73 4.60 -3.95 5.82
N PRO A 74 5.85 -3.53 5.97
CA PRO A 74 6.98 -4.46 6.04
C PRO A 74 7.16 -5.08 7.43
N ARG A 75 8.15 -5.94 7.55
CA ARG A 75 8.70 -6.53 8.81
C ARG A 75 7.62 -7.12 9.71
N THR A 76 7.46 -6.60 10.93
CA THR A 76 6.49 -7.09 11.94
C THR A 76 5.18 -6.31 11.98
N CYS A 77 4.98 -5.36 11.09
CA CYS A 77 3.71 -4.63 10.99
C CYS A 77 2.55 -5.56 10.62
N LEU A 78 1.32 -5.13 10.89
CA LEU A 78 0.13 -5.81 10.37
C LEU A 78 0.01 -5.60 8.87
N GLY A 79 -0.54 -6.61 8.18
CA GLY A 79 -0.68 -6.55 6.73
C GLY A 79 0.64 -6.77 5.99
N ASN A 80 1.62 -7.44 6.61
CA ASN A 80 2.90 -7.75 5.99
C ASN A 80 2.87 -8.95 5.03
N THR A 81 1.70 -9.54 4.83
CA THR A 81 1.39 -10.48 3.75
C THR A 81 0.03 -10.16 3.14
N PRO A 82 -0.21 -10.51 1.87
CA PRO A 82 -1.50 -10.26 1.23
C PRO A 82 -2.66 -10.98 1.94
N GLU A 83 -2.44 -12.20 2.45
CA GLU A 83 -3.45 -12.97 3.16
C GLU A 83 -3.85 -12.30 4.48
N GLU A 84 -2.87 -11.80 5.26
CA GLU A 84 -3.17 -11.10 6.50
C GLU A 84 -3.89 -9.78 6.24
N LEU A 85 -3.50 -9.07 5.19
CA LEU A 85 -4.16 -7.83 4.81
C LEU A 85 -5.63 -8.08 4.43
N LEU A 86 -5.88 -9.13 3.64
CA LEU A 86 -7.23 -9.58 3.31
C LEU A 86 -8.02 -10.00 4.56
N GLU A 87 -7.39 -10.70 5.51
CA GLU A 87 -8.01 -11.06 6.80
C GLU A 87 -8.44 -9.82 7.59
N ILE A 88 -7.61 -8.78 7.64
CA ILE A 88 -7.93 -7.52 8.32
C ILE A 88 -9.18 -6.85 7.74
N ILE A 89 -9.37 -6.92 6.42
CA ILE A 89 -10.45 -6.19 5.72
C ILE A 89 -11.60 -7.09 5.23
N LYS A 90 -11.60 -8.40 5.54
CA LYS A 90 -12.55 -9.38 4.98
C LYS A 90 -14.02 -9.01 5.19
N ASP A 91 -14.35 -8.50 6.39
CA ASP A 91 -15.71 -8.17 6.80
C ASP A 91 -16.07 -6.69 6.61
N ILE A 92 -15.23 -5.94 5.85
CA ILE A 92 -15.42 -4.52 5.61
C ILE A 92 -15.62 -4.27 4.10
N PRO A 93 -16.86 -4.35 3.62
CA PRO A 93 -17.13 -4.18 2.20
C PRO A 93 -16.71 -2.78 1.71
N GLY A 94 -16.17 -2.73 0.51
CA GLY A 94 -15.75 -1.50 -0.13
C GLY A 94 -14.41 -0.93 0.36
N VAL A 95 -13.75 -1.51 1.37
CA VAL A 95 -12.34 -1.19 1.66
C VAL A 95 -11.45 -1.90 0.63
N LYS A 96 -10.48 -1.18 0.11
CA LYS A 96 -9.49 -1.66 -0.86
C LYS A 96 -8.10 -1.76 -0.21
N VAL A 97 -7.14 -2.23 -0.99
CA VAL A 97 -5.74 -2.35 -0.62
C VAL A 97 -4.92 -1.27 -1.34
N CYS A 98 -4.02 -0.62 -0.63
CA CYS A 98 -2.90 0.07 -1.23
C CYS A 98 -1.73 -0.93 -1.30
N PHE A 99 -1.29 -1.28 -2.50
CA PHE A 99 -0.13 -2.14 -2.68
C PHE A 99 1.14 -1.30 -2.74
N ASP A 100 1.90 -1.28 -1.64
CA ASP A 100 3.27 -0.76 -1.66
C ASP A 100 4.23 -1.87 -2.10
N THR A 101 4.89 -1.64 -3.22
CA THR A 101 5.77 -2.63 -3.85
C THR A 101 7.06 -2.86 -3.05
N ASN A 102 7.51 -1.86 -2.27
CA ASN A 102 8.74 -1.91 -1.48
C ASN A 102 8.56 -2.60 -0.11
N HIS A 103 7.32 -2.79 0.33
CA HIS A 103 7.00 -3.34 1.65
C HIS A 103 6.81 -4.86 1.66
N TYR A 104 6.71 -5.52 0.49
CA TYR A 104 6.48 -6.95 0.44
C TYR A 104 7.78 -7.73 0.23
N THR A 105 8.46 -8.07 1.32
CA THR A 105 9.74 -8.81 1.33
C THR A 105 9.59 -10.33 1.46
N LYS A 106 8.35 -10.85 1.61
CA LYS A 106 8.08 -12.26 1.88
C LYS A 106 7.72 -13.10 0.65
N GLY A 107 7.73 -12.49 -0.52
CA GLY A 107 7.37 -13.14 -1.77
C GLY A 107 7.55 -12.23 -2.98
N THR A 108 6.94 -12.60 -4.09
CA THR A 108 7.01 -11.81 -5.34
C THR A 108 5.86 -10.81 -5.43
N THR A 109 6.08 -9.71 -6.15
CA THR A 109 5.02 -8.72 -6.45
C THR A 109 3.86 -9.36 -7.22
N GLY A 110 4.14 -10.32 -8.11
CA GLY A 110 3.11 -11.08 -8.82
C GLY A 110 2.20 -11.87 -7.87
N HIS A 111 2.78 -12.61 -6.92
CA HIS A 111 2.00 -13.33 -5.90
C HIS A 111 1.09 -12.39 -5.09
N PHE A 112 1.60 -11.21 -4.72
CA PHE A 112 0.78 -10.23 -4.01
C PHE A 112 -0.44 -9.80 -4.85
N VAL A 113 -0.20 -9.43 -6.11
CA VAL A 113 -1.26 -8.98 -7.03
C VAL A 113 -2.29 -10.08 -7.28
N GLU A 114 -1.85 -11.31 -7.54
CA GLU A 114 -2.74 -12.47 -7.76
C GLU A 114 -3.60 -12.78 -6.52
N THR A 115 -3.00 -12.69 -5.31
CA THR A 115 -3.72 -12.98 -4.06
C THR A 115 -4.74 -11.91 -3.72
N VAL A 116 -4.39 -10.63 -3.85
CA VAL A 116 -5.28 -9.50 -3.52
C VAL A 116 -6.31 -9.25 -4.61
N GLY A 117 -5.92 -9.44 -5.87
CA GLY A 117 -6.79 -9.31 -7.04
C GLY A 117 -7.45 -7.93 -7.13
N GLU A 118 -8.72 -7.90 -7.50
CA GLU A 118 -9.52 -6.69 -7.69
C GLU A 118 -9.68 -5.81 -6.43
N ARG A 119 -9.22 -6.30 -5.27
CA ARG A 119 -9.20 -5.50 -4.03
C ARG A 119 -8.08 -4.46 -4.03
N ILE A 120 -7.14 -4.49 -4.97
CA ILE A 120 -6.15 -3.41 -5.12
C ILE A 120 -6.87 -2.15 -5.60
N GLY A 121 -6.76 -1.07 -4.84
CA GLY A 121 -7.37 0.24 -5.13
C GLY A 121 -6.38 1.30 -5.55
N THR A 122 -5.15 1.22 -5.06
CA THR A 122 -4.04 2.10 -5.43
C THR A 122 -2.70 1.39 -5.24
N ILE A 123 -1.65 1.94 -5.79
CA ILE A 123 -0.28 1.41 -5.71
C ILE A 123 0.65 2.53 -5.27
N HIS A 124 1.56 2.18 -4.34
CA HIS A 124 2.77 2.94 -4.05
C HIS A 124 3.95 2.23 -4.71
N ALA A 125 4.52 2.85 -5.73
CA ALA A 125 5.53 2.23 -6.57
C ALA A 125 6.93 2.76 -6.23
N SER A 126 7.77 1.89 -5.72
CA SER A 126 9.21 2.10 -5.56
C SER A 126 9.94 0.76 -5.65
N ASP A 127 11.23 0.80 -5.90
CA ASP A 127 12.04 -0.39 -6.07
C ASP A 127 12.93 -0.66 -4.86
N PHE A 128 13.39 -1.91 -4.74
CA PHE A 128 14.21 -2.37 -3.63
C PHE A 128 14.94 -3.68 -3.99
N ASP A 129 15.79 -4.15 -3.07
CA ASP A 129 16.62 -5.34 -3.18
C ASP A 129 15.99 -6.62 -2.59
N PHE A 130 14.69 -6.61 -2.29
CA PHE A 130 13.96 -7.65 -1.55
C PHE A 130 14.49 -7.95 -0.13
N VAL A 131 15.37 -7.10 0.40
CA VAL A 131 15.95 -7.22 1.74
C VAL A 131 15.63 -6.00 2.58
N ASN A 132 15.82 -4.81 2.02
CA ASN A 132 15.70 -3.54 2.72
C ASN A 132 14.61 -2.67 2.10
N GLU A 133 13.96 -1.83 2.90
CA GLU A 133 13.08 -0.78 2.40
C GLU A 133 13.91 0.35 1.79
N CYS A 134 14.14 0.28 0.49
CA CYS A 134 15.05 1.18 -0.21
C CYS A 134 14.37 2.45 -0.73
N HIS A 135 13.11 2.35 -1.15
CA HIS A 135 12.35 3.42 -1.82
C HIS A 135 13.11 4.06 -2.98
N TRP A 136 13.77 3.21 -3.78
CA TRP A 136 14.42 3.61 -5.02
C TRP A 136 13.41 3.91 -6.12
N LEU A 137 13.81 4.69 -7.11
CA LEU A 137 13.03 4.82 -8.34
C LEU A 137 12.78 3.43 -8.95
N PRO A 138 11.57 3.15 -9.45
CA PRO A 138 11.28 1.94 -10.20
C PRO A 138 12.32 1.65 -11.28
N THR A 139 12.65 0.39 -11.50
CA THR A 139 13.70 -0.13 -12.41
C THR A 139 15.14 0.01 -11.90
N GLN A 140 15.34 0.38 -10.64
CA GLN A 140 16.67 0.50 -10.04
C GLN A 140 16.97 -0.57 -8.98
N GLY A 141 16.06 -1.50 -8.76
CA GLY A 141 16.19 -2.64 -7.87
C GLY A 141 15.85 -3.95 -8.58
N ASP A 142 15.30 -4.89 -7.83
CA ASP A 142 15.09 -6.27 -8.27
C ASP A 142 13.64 -6.59 -8.68
N ILE A 143 12.73 -5.62 -8.64
CA ILE A 143 11.34 -5.82 -9.07
C ILE A 143 11.28 -6.00 -10.60
N GLN A 144 10.63 -7.09 -11.02
CA GLN A 144 10.39 -7.36 -12.44
C GLN A 144 9.16 -6.57 -12.93
N TRP A 145 9.36 -5.31 -13.24
CA TRP A 145 8.29 -4.36 -13.54
C TRP A 145 7.39 -4.78 -14.69
N GLY A 146 7.92 -5.34 -15.77
CA GLY A 146 7.10 -5.86 -16.87
C GLY A 146 6.12 -6.94 -16.40
N LYS A 147 6.57 -7.89 -15.57
CA LYS A 147 5.69 -8.92 -14.99
C LYS A 147 4.65 -8.35 -14.04
N LEU A 148 5.05 -7.37 -13.22
CA LEU A 148 4.10 -6.69 -12.33
C LEU A 148 3.00 -6.00 -13.13
N MET A 149 3.36 -5.30 -14.21
CA MET A 149 2.38 -4.62 -15.07
C MET A 149 1.42 -5.62 -15.74
N HIS A 150 1.90 -6.78 -16.20
CA HIS A 150 1.03 -7.85 -16.72
C HIS A 150 0.11 -8.44 -15.66
N ALA A 151 0.60 -8.62 -14.43
CA ALA A 151 -0.24 -9.08 -13.32
C ALA A 151 -1.37 -8.08 -13.00
N LEU A 152 -1.06 -6.78 -12.99
CA LEU A 152 -2.03 -5.71 -12.78
C LEU A 152 -3.06 -5.64 -13.93
N GLU A 153 -2.62 -5.78 -15.17
CA GLU A 153 -3.53 -5.88 -16.33
C GLU A 153 -4.45 -7.11 -16.18
N GLY A 154 -3.90 -8.24 -15.75
CA GLY A 154 -4.65 -9.50 -15.57
C GLY A 154 -5.79 -9.41 -14.56
N ILE A 155 -5.68 -8.56 -13.55
CA ILE A 155 -6.75 -8.29 -12.58
C ILE A 155 -7.64 -7.09 -12.97
N GLY A 156 -7.42 -6.49 -14.13
CA GLY A 156 -8.18 -5.31 -14.60
C GLY A 156 -7.92 -4.05 -13.78
N TYR A 157 -6.70 -3.84 -13.29
CA TYR A 157 -6.38 -2.67 -12.49
C TYR A 157 -6.37 -1.39 -13.33
N GLU A 158 -7.20 -0.42 -12.96
CA GLU A 158 -7.31 0.91 -13.61
C GLU A 158 -7.02 2.06 -12.64
N GLY A 159 -6.44 1.75 -11.47
CA GLY A 159 -6.15 2.73 -10.43
C GLY A 159 -4.90 3.58 -10.72
N VAL A 160 -4.57 4.43 -9.76
CA VAL A 160 -3.38 5.30 -9.85
C VAL A 160 -2.12 4.49 -9.60
N PHE A 161 -1.12 4.66 -10.46
CA PHE A 161 0.24 4.16 -10.27
C PHE A 161 1.09 5.29 -9.70
N MET A 162 1.11 5.38 -8.37
CA MET A 162 1.78 6.47 -7.66
C MET A 162 3.23 6.09 -7.32
N TYR A 163 4.18 6.92 -7.71
CA TYR A 163 5.56 6.78 -7.27
C TYR A 163 5.71 7.21 -5.80
N GLU A 164 6.22 6.32 -4.97
CA GLU A 164 6.65 6.59 -3.60
C GLU A 164 8.17 6.39 -3.46
N ALA A 165 8.91 6.87 -4.44
CA ALA A 165 10.35 6.79 -4.48
C ALA A 165 10.97 8.03 -3.84
N THR A 166 11.85 7.82 -2.89
CA THR A 166 12.57 8.90 -2.19
C THR A 166 14.02 9.03 -2.62
N LYS A 167 14.54 8.04 -3.35
CA LYS A 167 15.95 7.94 -3.74
C LYS A 167 16.10 7.54 -5.22
N ASP A 168 17.00 8.22 -5.91
CA ASP A 168 17.56 7.81 -7.21
C ASP A 168 18.86 7.03 -6.95
N HIS A 169 18.77 5.70 -6.93
CA HIS A 169 19.90 4.82 -6.58
C HIS A 169 21.04 4.91 -7.58
N GLU A 170 20.72 5.03 -8.87
CA GLU A 170 21.71 5.21 -9.94
C GLU A 170 22.43 6.57 -9.89
N ASN A 171 21.92 7.50 -9.09
CA ASN A 171 22.48 8.83 -8.89
C ASN A 171 22.80 9.10 -7.40
N ASP A 172 23.65 8.25 -6.82
CA ASP A 172 24.15 8.33 -5.45
C ASP A 172 23.06 8.48 -4.37
N ASN A 173 21.90 7.85 -4.59
CA ASN A 173 20.72 7.93 -3.71
C ASN A 173 20.23 9.37 -3.47
N THR A 174 20.44 10.28 -4.40
CA THR A 174 19.89 11.62 -4.33
C THR A 174 18.37 11.62 -4.47
N ARG A 175 17.73 12.74 -4.19
CA ARG A 175 16.29 12.88 -4.39
C ARG A 175 15.96 12.80 -5.89
N PRO A 176 14.96 11.99 -6.31
CA PRO A 176 14.53 11.91 -7.70
C PRO A 176 14.14 13.26 -8.30
N THR A 177 14.58 13.51 -9.54
CA THR A 177 14.08 14.65 -10.33
C THR A 177 12.89 14.23 -11.19
N PRO A 178 12.04 15.17 -11.64
CA PRO A 178 10.93 14.86 -12.54
C PRO A 178 11.37 14.11 -13.81
N GLU A 179 12.52 14.46 -14.38
CA GLU A 179 13.07 13.84 -15.59
C GLU A 179 13.41 12.36 -15.32
N ARG A 180 14.00 12.07 -14.17
CA ARG A 180 14.33 10.70 -13.76
C ARG A 180 13.08 9.85 -13.53
N VAL A 181 12.03 10.43 -12.95
CA VAL A 181 10.73 9.77 -12.79
C VAL A 181 10.15 9.39 -14.17
N VAL A 182 10.18 10.31 -15.15
CA VAL A 182 9.70 10.04 -16.51
C VAL A 182 10.57 8.98 -17.20
N GLU A 183 11.88 9.03 -17.05
CA GLU A 183 12.79 8.04 -17.61
C GLU A 183 12.48 6.62 -17.11
N THR A 184 12.37 6.44 -15.79
CA THR A 184 12.07 5.12 -15.19
C THR A 184 10.67 4.64 -15.55
N PHE A 185 9.70 5.53 -15.68
CA PHE A 185 8.37 5.15 -16.17
C PHE A 185 8.42 4.63 -17.61
N ASN A 186 9.19 5.27 -18.49
CA ASN A 186 9.38 4.79 -19.86
C ASN A 186 10.09 3.43 -19.91
N LYS A 187 11.04 3.16 -18.98
CA LYS A 187 11.65 1.82 -18.84
C LYS A 187 10.59 0.78 -18.47
N ILE A 188 9.71 1.05 -17.49
CA ILE A 188 8.60 0.14 -17.13
C ILE A 188 7.73 -0.19 -18.35
N ILE A 189 7.34 0.82 -19.13
CA ILE A 189 6.51 0.63 -20.32
C ILE A 189 7.23 -0.22 -21.39
N ASN A 190 8.53 -0.05 -21.55
CA ASN A 190 9.32 -0.85 -22.47
C ASN A 190 9.43 -2.31 -22.00
N ASP A 191 9.67 -2.53 -20.70
CA ASP A 191 9.74 -3.88 -20.12
C ASP A 191 8.39 -4.61 -20.27
N TYR A 192 7.30 -3.94 -20.01
CA TYR A 192 5.94 -4.48 -20.23
C TYR A 192 5.72 -4.89 -21.70
N LYS A 193 6.13 -4.07 -22.67
CA LYS A 193 5.96 -4.38 -24.10
C LYS A 193 6.84 -5.54 -24.57
N ASN A 194 8.02 -5.72 -23.96
CA ASN A 194 9.01 -6.71 -24.39
C ASN A 194 8.83 -8.08 -23.72
N GLN A 195 8.04 -8.19 -22.67
CA GLN A 195 7.79 -9.44 -21.90
C GLN A 195 6.51 -10.16 -22.28
N LYS A 196 5.94 -9.87 -23.46
CA LYS A 196 4.77 -10.56 -24.01
C LYS A 196 5.04 -12.02 -24.34
#